data_6b97a278fca88d13ca00813c6995a8f7
#
_entry.id   6b97a278fca88d13ca00813c6995a8f7
#
_cell.length_a   1.000
_cell.length_b   1.000
_cell.length_c   1.000
_cell.angle_alpha   90.00
_cell.angle_beta   90.00
_cell.angle_gamma   90.00
#
_symmetry.space_group_name_H-M   'P 1'
#
loop_
_entity.id
_entity.type
_entity.pdbx_description
1 polymer ?
#
loop_
_entity_poly.entity_id
_entity_poly.type
_entity_poly.pdbx_seq_one_letter_code
_entity_poly.pdbx_strand_id
1 'polypeptide(L)'
;EWTTAVLEECGELLGCMMSMMEWEDAVLSEQGQKLDFEIRSQSCPLIRIALEHQCSVSFDGLHQKESGETTVFVRLLAGSAERVVQTAVESTGITSIRQLGDGGDHVLFQVTFSDPFIATILAKHGIRLQQIVGEDETNARIRVTTPSTMPVHRAVDIVSATYPDAELLAVTEPEDPPVVSEHSSGSILDGLTDRQRETIELAYYGGYFESPKGLSGTELAAKMDISSSSFHNRLRAAQRHLLSSLLDGRSADTGR
;
A
#
# COMPACT_ATOMS: atom_id res chain seq x y z
N GLU A 1 21.07 10.04 -25.69
CA GLU A 1 19.85 9.57 -26.43
C GLU A 1 19.62 8.07 -26.26
N TRP A 2 20.64 7.20 -26.45
CA TRP A 2 20.50 5.75 -26.32
C TRP A 2 20.22 5.28 -24.89
N THR A 3 20.83 5.91 -23.90
CA THR A 3 20.62 5.63 -22.49
C THR A 3 19.23 6.04 -21.99
N THR A 4 18.64 7.07 -22.59
CA THR A 4 17.30 7.55 -22.21
C THR A 4 16.21 6.60 -22.75
N ALA A 5 16.36 6.11 -23.99
CA ALA A 5 15.42 5.17 -24.60
C ALA A 5 15.42 3.81 -23.88
N VAL A 6 16.61 3.28 -23.54
CA VAL A 6 16.71 2.03 -22.75
C VAL A 6 16.13 2.19 -21.34
N LEU A 7 16.24 3.37 -20.74
CA LEU A 7 15.67 3.67 -19.42
C LEU A 7 14.13 3.82 -19.49
N GLU A 8 13.61 4.36 -20.57
CA GLU A 8 12.16 4.43 -20.82
C GLU A 8 11.59 3.03 -21.05
N GLU A 9 12.23 2.21 -21.87
CA GLU A 9 11.81 0.82 -22.14
C GLU A 9 11.88 -0.07 -20.87
N CYS A 10 12.94 0.07 -20.06
CA CYS A 10 13.03 -0.59 -18.76
C CYS A 10 11.98 -0.05 -17.76
N GLY A 11 11.64 1.24 -17.82
CA GLY A 11 10.60 1.84 -17.01
C GLY A 11 9.21 1.31 -17.35
N GLU A 12 8.90 1.19 -18.63
CA GLU A 12 7.64 0.60 -19.12
C GLU A 12 7.51 -0.89 -18.74
N LEU A 13 8.59 -1.66 -18.89
CA LEU A 13 8.62 -3.06 -18.46
C LEU A 13 8.40 -3.21 -16.96
N LEU A 14 9.03 -2.35 -16.14
CA LEU A 14 8.86 -2.38 -14.69
C LEU A 14 7.48 -1.88 -14.27
N GLY A 15 6.94 -0.87 -14.93
CA GLY A 15 5.56 -0.43 -14.74
C GLY A 15 4.57 -1.56 -15.06
N CYS A 16 4.80 -2.28 -16.17
CA CYS A 16 4.01 -3.44 -16.54
C CYS A 16 4.16 -4.59 -15.52
N MET A 17 5.37 -4.83 -15.01
CA MET A 17 5.63 -5.88 -14.01
C MET A 17 5.05 -5.53 -12.65
N MET A 18 5.15 -4.27 -12.21
CA MET A 18 4.51 -3.81 -10.98
C MET A 18 2.98 -3.82 -11.11
N SER A 19 2.43 -3.46 -12.27
CA SER A 19 1.00 -3.64 -12.56
C SER A 19 0.59 -5.12 -12.58
N MET A 20 1.44 -6.03 -13.06
CA MET A 20 1.20 -7.48 -12.98
C MET A 20 1.25 -7.97 -11.53
N MET A 21 2.17 -7.46 -10.71
CA MET A 21 2.23 -7.78 -9.27
C MET A 21 1.04 -7.21 -8.51
N GLU A 22 0.59 -5.99 -8.83
CA GLU A 22 -0.67 -5.45 -8.32
C GLU A 22 -1.87 -6.23 -8.82
N TRP A 23 -1.83 -6.68 -10.07
CA TRP A 23 -2.88 -7.53 -10.63
C TRP A 23 -2.91 -8.90 -9.95
N GLU A 24 -1.77 -9.53 -9.68
CA GLU A 24 -1.68 -10.75 -8.87
C GLU A 24 -2.15 -10.49 -7.43
N ASP A 25 -1.73 -9.40 -6.82
CA ASP A 25 -2.17 -8.97 -5.50
C ASP A 25 -3.66 -8.54 -5.49
N ALA A 26 -4.15 -7.91 -6.55
CA ALA A 26 -5.57 -7.57 -6.74
C ALA A 26 -6.39 -8.83 -7.02
N VAL A 27 -5.91 -9.75 -7.85
CA VAL A 27 -6.55 -11.04 -8.12
C VAL A 27 -6.57 -11.89 -6.85
N LEU A 28 -5.47 -11.93 -6.07
CA LEU A 28 -5.45 -12.61 -4.77
C LEU A 28 -6.33 -11.90 -3.73
N SER A 29 -6.48 -10.58 -3.79
CA SER A 29 -7.39 -9.84 -2.90
C SER A 29 -8.85 -9.90 -3.36
N GLU A 30 -9.12 -10.06 -4.65
CA GLU A 30 -10.47 -10.32 -5.14
C GLU A 30 -10.93 -11.75 -4.84
N GLN A 31 -10.00 -12.71 -4.73
CA GLN A 31 -10.28 -14.10 -4.39
C GLN A 31 -10.39 -14.37 -2.88
N GLY A 32 -10.08 -13.40 -2.02
CA GLY A 32 -10.21 -13.49 -0.57
C GLY A 32 -11.63 -13.15 -0.08
N GLN A 33 -11.96 -13.62 1.12
CA GLN A 33 -13.18 -13.19 1.79
C GLN A 33 -13.05 -11.73 2.21
N LYS A 34 -14.04 -10.90 1.86
CA LYS A 34 -14.09 -9.50 2.29
C LYS A 34 -14.97 -9.41 3.54
N LEU A 35 -14.40 -8.83 4.60
CA LEU A 35 -15.11 -8.62 5.86
C LEU A 35 -15.20 -7.13 6.12
N ASP A 36 -16.40 -6.67 6.41
CA ASP A 36 -16.68 -5.29 6.83
C ASP A 36 -16.94 -5.27 8.34
N PHE A 37 -16.21 -4.42 9.04
CA PHE A 37 -16.37 -4.20 10.49
C PHE A 37 -16.77 -2.75 10.76
N GLU A 38 -17.65 -2.55 11.74
CA GLU A 38 -17.87 -1.25 12.37
C GLU A 38 -16.89 -1.09 13.53
N ILE A 39 -16.24 0.07 13.63
CA ILE A 39 -15.34 0.42 14.72
C ILE A 39 -15.69 1.82 15.22
N ARG A 40 -15.75 1.99 16.56
CA ARG A 40 -16.02 3.26 17.24
C ARG A 40 -14.78 3.86 17.88
N SER A 41 -13.72 3.07 17.98
CA SER A 41 -12.45 3.50 18.58
C SER A 41 -11.73 4.53 17.73
N GLN A 42 -11.34 5.64 18.34
CA GLN A 42 -10.53 6.69 17.73
C GLN A 42 -9.03 6.54 18.01
N SER A 43 -8.60 5.37 18.48
CA SER A 43 -7.19 5.11 18.81
C SER A 43 -6.26 5.10 17.57
N CYS A 44 -6.80 4.77 16.40
CA CYS A 44 -6.07 4.83 15.14
C CYS A 44 -6.19 6.21 14.49
N PRO A 45 -5.06 6.89 14.18
CA PRO A 45 -5.08 8.22 13.57
C PRO A 45 -5.89 8.30 12.26
N LEU A 46 -5.82 7.28 11.39
CA LEU A 46 -6.57 7.29 10.13
C LEU A 46 -8.06 7.05 10.34
N ILE A 47 -8.46 6.28 11.35
CA ILE A 47 -9.88 6.15 11.72
C ILE A 47 -10.39 7.50 12.21
N ARG A 48 -9.65 8.18 13.09
CA ARG A 48 -10.01 9.51 13.56
C ARG A 48 -10.15 10.52 12.42
N ILE A 49 -9.19 10.56 11.50
CA ILE A 49 -9.26 11.41 10.31
C ILE A 49 -10.49 11.08 9.47
N ALA A 50 -10.79 9.80 9.26
CA ALA A 50 -11.96 9.37 8.50
C ALA A 50 -13.27 9.84 9.15
N LEU A 51 -13.38 9.74 10.47
CA LEU A 51 -14.53 10.19 11.26
C LEU A 51 -14.69 11.72 11.22
N GLU A 52 -13.63 12.48 11.54
CA GLU A 52 -13.66 13.95 11.61
C GLU A 52 -14.01 14.60 10.26
N HIS A 53 -13.57 13.98 9.16
CA HIS A 53 -13.76 14.55 7.82
C HIS A 53 -14.80 13.80 7.00
N GLN A 54 -15.46 12.77 7.58
CA GLN A 54 -16.44 11.92 6.89
C GLN A 54 -15.90 11.48 5.51
N CYS A 55 -14.66 11.03 5.50
CA CYS A 55 -13.93 10.70 4.30
C CYS A 55 -13.69 9.20 4.15
N SER A 56 -13.30 8.80 2.96
CA SER A 56 -12.96 7.42 2.63
C SER A 56 -11.49 7.34 2.25
N VAL A 57 -10.77 6.45 2.89
CA VAL A 57 -9.34 6.21 2.68
C VAL A 57 -9.15 4.77 2.20
N SER A 58 -8.63 4.60 1.00
CA SER A 58 -8.25 3.30 0.43
C SER A 58 -6.76 3.07 0.59
N PHE A 59 -6.37 1.82 0.84
CA PHE A 59 -4.98 1.42 1.05
C PHE A 59 -4.43 0.75 -0.20
N ASP A 60 -3.32 1.29 -0.74
CA ASP A 60 -2.65 0.77 -1.93
C ASP A 60 -1.43 -0.07 -1.59
N GLY A 61 -0.67 0.34 -0.58
CA GLY A 61 0.55 -0.37 -0.18
C GLY A 61 0.93 -0.10 1.27
N LEU A 62 1.72 -1.03 1.81
CA LEU A 62 2.25 -0.96 3.16
C LEU A 62 3.69 -1.47 3.17
N HIS A 63 4.57 -0.70 3.79
CA HIS A 63 5.95 -1.07 4.02
C HIS A 63 6.35 -0.82 5.48
N GLN A 64 6.88 -1.83 6.15
CA GLN A 64 7.47 -1.69 7.48
C GLN A 64 8.99 -1.63 7.35
N LYS A 65 9.61 -0.54 7.83
CA LYS A 65 11.05 -0.36 7.87
C LYS A 65 11.69 -1.21 8.97
N GLU A 66 12.98 -1.49 8.85
CA GLU A 66 13.76 -2.15 9.91
C GLU A 66 13.75 -1.35 11.22
N SER A 67 13.59 -0.03 11.16
CA SER A 67 13.43 0.84 12.34
C SER A 67 12.14 0.61 13.13
N GLY A 68 11.17 -0.14 12.58
CA GLY A 68 9.83 -0.34 13.13
C GLY A 68 8.79 0.65 12.61
N GLU A 69 9.19 1.73 11.95
CA GLU A 69 8.26 2.66 11.31
C GLU A 69 7.49 1.98 10.19
N THR A 70 6.21 2.32 10.07
CA THR A 70 5.36 1.82 8.99
C THR A 70 5.01 2.95 8.03
N THR A 71 5.31 2.78 6.76
CA THR A 71 4.90 3.67 5.67
C THR A 71 3.74 3.03 4.92
N VAL A 72 2.67 3.79 4.71
CA VAL A 72 1.51 3.36 3.92
C VAL A 72 1.24 4.35 2.79
N PHE A 73 0.77 3.83 1.68
CA PHE A 73 0.25 4.60 0.56
C PHE A 73 -1.26 4.53 0.59
N VAL A 74 -1.90 5.70 0.67
CA VAL A 74 -3.35 5.78 0.81
C VAL A 74 -3.94 6.77 -0.18
N ARG A 75 -5.09 6.41 -0.74
CA ARG A 75 -5.92 7.30 -1.55
C ARG A 75 -7.07 7.85 -0.74
N LEU A 76 -7.15 9.17 -0.67
CA LEU A 76 -8.33 9.87 -0.18
C LEU A 76 -9.34 9.96 -1.32
N LEU A 77 -10.46 9.26 -1.20
CA LEU A 77 -11.49 9.18 -2.24
C LEU A 77 -12.57 10.25 -2.08
N ALA A 78 -12.72 10.80 -0.88
CA ALA A 78 -13.64 11.88 -0.58
C ALA A 78 -13.09 12.71 0.57
N GLY A 79 -13.40 14.00 0.61
CA GLY A 79 -12.93 14.93 1.65
C GLY A 79 -11.92 15.95 1.11
N SER A 80 -11.57 16.91 1.99
CA SER A 80 -10.57 17.94 1.67
C SER A 80 -9.17 17.47 2.04
N ALA A 81 -8.28 17.38 1.06
CA ALA A 81 -6.88 17.01 1.25
C ALA A 81 -6.16 17.91 2.27
N GLU A 82 -6.40 19.24 2.20
CA GLU A 82 -5.78 20.22 3.10
C GLU A 82 -6.19 19.97 4.56
N ARG A 83 -7.47 19.71 4.81
CA ARG A 83 -7.99 19.44 6.16
C ARG A 83 -7.45 18.12 6.70
N VAL A 84 -7.39 17.08 5.86
CA VAL A 84 -6.82 15.77 6.22
C VAL A 84 -5.35 15.92 6.60
N VAL A 85 -4.55 16.67 5.83
CA VAL A 85 -3.15 16.93 6.15
C VAL A 85 -3.01 17.67 7.48
N GLN A 86 -3.83 18.69 7.72
CA GLN A 86 -3.80 19.45 8.98
C GLN A 86 -4.07 18.53 10.18
N THR A 87 -5.14 17.74 10.15
CA THR A 87 -5.46 16.79 11.23
C THR A 87 -4.38 15.72 11.38
N ALA A 88 -3.79 15.25 10.29
CA ALA A 88 -2.73 14.25 10.32
C ALA A 88 -1.46 14.77 11.01
N VAL A 89 -1.06 16.02 10.74
CA VAL A 89 0.11 16.66 11.38
C VAL A 89 -0.11 16.82 12.89
N GLU A 90 -1.32 17.09 13.32
CA GLU A 90 -1.69 17.21 14.74
C GLU A 90 -1.87 15.86 15.43
N SER A 91 -1.86 14.76 14.66
CA SER A 91 -2.16 13.42 15.16
C SER A 91 -0.94 12.76 15.79
N THR A 92 -1.08 12.28 17.02
CA THR A 92 -0.06 11.42 17.65
C THR A 92 0.07 10.11 16.89
N GLY A 93 1.30 9.67 16.63
CA GLY A 93 1.58 8.41 15.93
C GLY A 93 1.84 8.56 14.44
N ILE A 94 1.46 9.70 13.81
CA ILE A 94 1.88 10.03 12.44
C ILE A 94 3.19 10.84 12.53
N THR A 95 4.27 10.31 11.95
CA THR A 95 5.58 10.99 11.91
C THR A 95 5.73 11.84 10.67
N SER A 96 5.12 11.45 9.57
CA SER A 96 5.06 12.29 8.37
C SER A 96 3.85 11.97 7.51
N ILE A 97 3.33 13.00 6.84
CA ILE A 97 2.34 12.89 5.76
C ILE A 97 2.83 13.69 4.57
N ARG A 98 2.75 13.10 3.39
CA ARG A 98 3.21 13.72 2.15
C ARG A 98 2.20 13.45 1.05
N GLN A 99 1.69 14.52 0.44
CA GLN A 99 0.86 14.39 -0.75
C GLN A 99 1.75 14.06 -1.95
N LEU A 100 1.44 12.99 -2.65
CA LEU A 100 2.19 12.53 -3.82
C LEU A 100 1.59 13.03 -5.12
N GLY A 101 0.28 12.99 -5.25
CA GLY A 101 -0.43 13.38 -6.45
C GLY A 101 -1.88 13.77 -6.17
N ASP A 102 -2.49 14.43 -7.17
CA ASP A 102 -3.90 14.74 -7.23
C ASP A 102 -4.42 14.20 -8.56
N GLY A 103 -5.17 13.10 -8.49
CA GLY A 103 -5.74 12.41 -9.66
C GLY A 103 -7.11 12.95 -10.08
N GLY A 104 -7.57 14.05 -9.50
CA GLY A 104 -8.87 14.64 -9.76
C GLY A 104 -10.00 13.96 -8.96
N ASP A 105 -10.13 12.66 -9.05
CA ASP A 105 -11.15 11.89 -8.29
C ASP A 105 -10.63 11.43 -6.91
N HIS A 106 -9.30 11.47 -6.70
CA HIS A 106 -8.66 11.07 -5.44
C HIS A 106 -7.33 11.77 -5.26
N VAL A 107 -6.91 11.89 -4.01
CA VAL A 107 -5.59 12.42 -3.64
C VAL A 107 -4.75 11.32 -3.01
N LEU A 108 -3.56 11.11 -3.55
CA LEU A 108 -2.63 10.10 -3.06
C LEU A 108 -1.71 10.69 -1.99
N PHE A 109 -1.61 9.99 -0.85
CA PHE A 109 -0.73 10.32 0.26
C PHE A 109 0.23 9.18 0.59
N GLN A 110 1.43 9.54 0.99
CA GLN A 110 2.34 8.70 1.74
C GLN A 110 2.26 9.12 3.21
N VAL A 111 1.93 8.18 4.10
CA VAL A 111 1.81 8.42 5.54
C VAL A 111 2.76 7.48 6.26
N THR A 112 3.58 8.03 7.19
CA THR A 112 4.50 7.24 8.01
C THR A 112 4.05 7.29 9.47
N PHE A 113 4.03 6.12 10.11
CA PHE A 113 3.65 5.93 11.50
C PHE A 113 4.86 5.50 12.33
N SER A 114 4.97 6.03 13.55
CA SER A 114 6.00 5.63 14.53
C SER A 114 5.68 4.31 15.24
N ASP A 115 4.39 4.03 15.41
CA ASP A 115 3.90 2.86 16.13
C ASP A 115 3.31 1.82 15.17
N PRO A 116 3.16 0.56 15.62
CA PRO A 116 2.51 -0.46 14.82
C PRO A 116 1.10 -0.01 14.41
N PHE A 117 0.92 0.19 13.12
CA PHE A 117 -0.38 0.55 12.56
C PHE A 117 -1.24 -0.71 12.38
N ILE A 118 -2.57 -0.58 12.47
CA ILE A 118 -3.49 -1.73 12.33
C ILE A 118 -3.19 -2.60 11.11
N ALA A 119 -2.92 -1.97 9.95
CA ALA A 119 -2.63 -2.73 8.74
C ALA A 119 -1.39 -3.62 8.87
N THR A 120 -0.37 -3.19 9.64
CA THR A 120 0.81 -4.00 9.94
C THR A 120 0.48 -5.20 10.82
N ILE A 121 -0.40 -5.01 11.80
CA ILE A 121 -0.85 -6.09 12.70
C ILE A 121 -1.64 -7.12 11.88
N LEU A 122 -2.58 -6.67 11.07
CA LEU A 122 -3.41 -7.50 10.21
C LEU A 122 -2.56 -8.26 9.17
N ALA A 123 -1.58 -7.57 8.54
CA ALA A 123 -0.71 -8.16 7.53
C ALA A 123 0.13 -9.35 8.07
N LYS A 124 0.56 -9.31 9.34
CA LYS A 124 1.26 -10.45 10.00
C LYS A 124 0.41 -11.72 10.04
N HIS A 125 -0.89 -11.58 9.93
CA HIS A 125 -1.85 -12.69 9.89
C HIS A 125 -2.39 -12.97 8.48
N GLY A 126 -1.82 -12.33 7.45
CA GLY A 126 -2.28 -12.46 6.07
C GLY A 126 -3.61 -11.74 5.79
N ILE A 127 -4.02 -10.83 6.67
CA ILE A 127 -5.22 -10.01 6.51
C ILE A 127 -4.81 -8.66 5.93
N ARG A 128 -5.44 -8.25 4.83
CA ARG A 128 -5.17 -6.96 4.18
C ARG A 128 -6.25 -5.95 4.52
N LEU A 129 -5.85 -4.79 5.04
CA LEU A 129 -6.73 -3.64 5.17
C LEU A 129 -6.90 -2.97 3.80
N GLN A 130 -8.14 -2.87 3.32
CA GLN A 130 -8.46 -2.27 2.03
C GLN A 130 -8.94 -0.83 2.14
N GLN A 131 -9.82 -0.56 3.09
CA GLN A 131 -10.50 0.73 3.16
C GLN A 131 -10.90 1.06 4.60
N ILE A 132 -10.87 2.35 4.91
CA ILE A 132 -11.50 2.95 6.10
C ILE A 132 -12.49 4.00 5.58
N VAL A 133 -13.72 3.96 6.05
CA VAL A 133 -14.79 4.93 5.72
C VAL A 133 -15.33 5.51 7.01
N GLY A 134 -15.31 6.82 7.17
CA GLY A 134 -16.05 7.51 8.21
C GLY A 134 -17.51 7.62 7.81
N GLU A 135 -18.39 6.87 8.47
CA GLU A 135 -19.83 6.88 8.15
C GLU A 135 -20.54 8.04 8.84
N ASP A 136 -20.17 8.31 10.09
CA ASP A 136 -20.65 9.45 10.88
C ASP A 136 -19.53 9.94 11.82
N GLU A 137 -19.87 10.74 12.82
CA GLU A 137 -18.89 11.30 13.76
C GLU A 137 -18.34 10.26 14.77
N THR A 138 -18.95 9.08 14.85
CA THR A 138 -18.65 8.07 15.87
C THR A 138 -18.32 6.69 15.29
N ASN A 139 -18.83 6.38 14.10
CA ASN A 139 -18.76 5.06 13.50
C ASN A 139 -17.91 5.10 12.23
N ALA A 140 -16.84 4.30 12.19
CA ALA A 140 -16.06 4.04 11.01
C ALA A 140 -16.27 2.60 10.56
N ARG A 141 -16.36 2.41 9.25
CA ARG A 141 -16.33 1.07 8.65
C ARG A 141 -14.92 0.78 8.15
N ILE A 142 -14.38 -0.37 8.53
CA ILE A 142 -13.17 -0.89 7.92
C ILE A 142 -13.52 -2.10 7.06
N ARG A 143 -12.91 -2.15 5.88
CA ARG A 143 -12.95 -3.31 5.00
C ARG A 143 -11.60 -4.00 4.99
N VAL A 144 -11.61 -5.30 5.25
CA VAL A 144 -10.41 -6.14 5.17
C VAL A 144 -10.65 -7.30 4.22
N THR A 145 -9.57 -7.82 3.64
CA THR A 145 -9.59 -9.06 2.87
C THR A 145 -8.77 -10.11 3.61
N THR A 146 -9.30 -11.31 3.71
CA THR A 146 -8.64 -12.45 4.34
C THR A 146 -8.46 -13.56 3.31
N PRO A 147 -7.41 -14.41 3.44
CA PRO A 147 -7.30 -15.60 2.62
C PRO A 147 -8.57 -16.45 2.73
N SER A 148 -9.04 -17.04 1.63
CA SER A 148 -10.21 -17.92 1.63
C SER A 148 -10.05 -19.15 2.54
N THR A 149 -8.81 -19.53 2.86
CA THR A 149 -8.47 -20.59 3.80
C THR A 149 -8.59 -20.19 5.27
N MET A 150 -8.71 -18.89 5.57
CA MET A 150 -8.85 -18.39 6.94
C MET A 150 -10.32 -18.45 7.37
N PRO A 151 -10.65 -19.13 8.48
CA PRO A 151 -12.00 -19.10 9.02
C PRO A 151 -12.39 -17.68 9.48
N VAL A 152 -13.62 -17.25 9.19
CA VAL A 152 -14.12 -15.90 9.54
C VAL A 152 -13.95 -15.59 11.03
N HIS A 153 -14.25 -16.54 11.93
CA HIS A 153 -14.11 -16.30 13.37
C HIS A 153 -12.68 -15.94 13.78
N ARG A 154 -11.67 -16.53 13.12
CA ARG A 154 -10.25 -16.20 13.38
C ARG A 154 -9.92 -14.78 12.95
N ALA A 155 -10.44 -14.32 11.82
CA ALA A 155 -10.27 -12.94 11.39
C ALA A 155 -10.94 -11.97 12.37
N VAL A 156 -12.14 -12.31 12.86
CA VAL A 156 -12.86 -11.55 13.88
C VAL A 156 -12.05 -11.46 15.16
N ASP A 157 -11.50 -12.58 15.65
CA ASP A 157 -10.66 -12.59 16.87
C ASP A 157 -9.43 -11.69 16.73
N ILE A 158 -8.77 -11.69 15.57
CA ILE A 158 -7.59 -10.86 15.31
C ILE A 158 -7.97 -9.36 15.31
N VAL A 159 -9.05 -9.00 14.62
CA VAL A 159 -9.53 -7.61 14.58
C VAL A 159 -9.98 -7.15 15.96
N SER A 160 -10.75 -7.96 16.69
CA SER A 160 -11.26 -7.64 18.02
C SER A 160 -10.17 -7.58 19.09
N ALA A 161 -9.05 -8.30 18.90
CA ALA A 161 -7.89 -8.18 19.78
C ALA A 161 -7.24 -6.78 19.70
N THR A 162 -7.33 -6.13 18.54
CA THR A 162 -6.81 -4.77 18.34
C THR A 162 -7.87 -3.71 18.65
N TYR A 163 -9.11 -3.97 18.26
CA TYR A 163 -10.28 -3.11 18.48
C TYR A 163 -11.39 -3.92 19.17
N PRO A 164 -11.46 -3.87 20.52
CA PRO A 164 -12.45 -4.63 21.28
C PRO A 164 -13.91 -4.26 20.96
N ASP A 165 -14.11 -3.07 20.40
CA ASP A 165 -15.40 -2.53 19.97
C ASP A 165 -15.73 -2.83 18.48
N ALA A 166 -14.91 -3.61 17.81
CA ALA A 166 -15.16 -3.99 16.42
C ALA A 166 -16.34 -4.98 16.32
N GLU A 167 -17.33 -4.63 15.53
CA GLU A 167 -18.49 -5.45 15.23
C GLU A 167 -18.47 -5.88 13.76
N LEU A 168 -18.53 -7.18 13.48
CA LEU A 168 -18.62 -7.69 12.12
C LEU A 168 -19.99 -7.37 11.52
N LEU A 169 -20.01 -6.61 10.44
CA LEU A 169 -21.24 -6.21 9.74
C LEU A 169 -21.60 -7.17 8.61
N ALA A 170 -20.60 -7.55 7.81
CA ALA A 170 -20.83 -8.35 6.61
C ALA A 170 -19.62 -9.22 6.27
N VAL A 171 -19.90 -10.35 5.65
CA VAL A 171 -18.92 -11.24 5.01
C VAL A 171 -19.34 -11.39 3.56
N THR A 172 -18.43 -11.08 2.65
CA THR A 172 -18.65 -11.27 1.20
C THR A 172 -17.63 -12.30 0.72
N GLU A 173 -18.14 -13.40 0.21
CA GLU A 173 -17.30 -14.44 -0.39
C GLU A 173 -16.89 -14.02 -1.82
N PRO A 174 -15.73 -14.49 -2.31
CA PRO A 174 -15.34 -14.27 -3.69
C PRO A 174 -16.32 -14.96 -4.64
N GLU A 175 -16.63 -14.31 -5.76
CA GLU A 175 -17.58 -14.83 -6.76
C GLU A 175 -17.05 -16.07 -7.50
N ASP A 176 -15.72 -16.27 -7.53
CA ASP A 176 -15.07 -17.42 -8.18
C ASP A 176 -14.12 -18.17 -7.23
N PRO A 177 -14.01 -19.52 -7.35
CA PRO A 177 -13.08 -20.29 -6.54
C PRO A 177 -11.62 -19.91 -6.87
N PRO A 178 -10.74 -19.84 -5.86
CA PRO A 178 -9.36 -19.41 -6.05
C PRO A 178 -8.59 -20.34 -6.99
N VAL A 179 -8.03 -19.77 -8.05
CA VAL A 179 -6.97 -20.42 -8.82
C VAL A 179 -5.70 -20.30 -7.97
N VAL A 180 -5.29 -21.39 -7.35
CA VAL A 180 -4.11 -21.43 -6.49
C VAL A 180 -2.85 -21.21 -7.33
N SER A 181 -2.34 -20.00 -7.33
CA SER A 181 -0.99 -19.70 -7.79
C SER A 181 -0.08 -19.65 -6.56
N GLU A 182 0.78 -20.65 -6.41
CA GLU A 182 1.75 -20.77 -5.31
C GLU A 182 2.96 -19.82 -5.47
N HIS A 183 2.74 -18.55 -5.76
CA HIS A 183 3.84 -17.57 -5.83
C HIS A 183 3.61 -16.46 -4.82
N SER A 184 4.28 -16.58 -3.68
CA SER A 184 4.31 -15.56 -2.62
C SER A 184 5.03 -14.30 -3.12
N SER A 185 4.27 -13.26 -3.39
CA SER A 185 4.75 -11.92 -3.79
C SER A 185 5.70 -11.25 -2.77
N GLY A 186 5.79 -11.77 -1.55
CA GLY A 186 6.71 -11.30 -0.51
C GLY A 186 8.19 -11.40 -0.90
N SER A 187 8.55 -12.41 -1.65
CA SER A 187 9.95 -12.79 -1.92
C SER A 187 10.71 -11.81 -2.84
N ILE A 188 10.07 -11.14 -3.77
CA ILE A 188 10.75 -10.32 -4.79
C ILE A 188 11.21 -8.96 -4.22
N LEU A 189 10.43 -8.39 -3.31
CA LEU A 189 10.75 -7.11 -2.65
C LEU A 189 11.65 -7.27 -1.41
N ASP A 190 11.75 -8.47 -0.85
CA ASP A 190 12.46 -8.74 0.41
C ASP A 190 13.98 -8.49 0.34
N GLY A 191 14.56 -8.49 -0.85
CA GLY A 191 15.98 -8.20 -1.06
C GLY A 191 16.31 -6.72 -1.27
N LEU A 192 15.32 -5.83 -1.29
CA LEU A 192 15.55 -4.39 -1.38
C LEU A 192 15.89 -3.82 -0.01
N THR A 193 16.84 -2.87 0.02
CA THR A 193 17.03 -2.04 1.22
C THR A 193 15.83 -1.10 1.40
N ASP A 194 15.55 -0.66 2.64
CA ASP A 194 14.46 0.28 2.94
C ASP A 194 14.46 1.50 2.00
N ARG A 195 15.65 2.05 1.72
CA ARG A 195 15.80 3.22 0.84
C ARG A 195 15.50 2.91 -0.63
N GLN A 196 15.83 1.71 -1.08
CA GLN A 196 15.53 1.27 -2.45
C GLN A 196 14.04 1.02 -2.59
N ARG A 197 13.44 0.36 -1.61
CA ARG A 197 12.02 0.06 -1.56
C ARG A 197 11.20 1.35 -1.51
N GLU A 198 11.50 2.26 -0.60
CA GLU A 198 10.86 3.57 -0.52
C GLU A 198 10.93 4.34 -1.86
N THR A 199 12.10 4.28 -2.53
CA THR A 199 12.29 5.00 -3.80
C THR A 199 11.45 4.41 -4.93
N ILE A 200 11.37 3.08 -5.05
CA ILE A 200 10.62 2.44 -6.15
C ILE A 200 9.11 2.52 -5.91
N GLU A 201 8.66 2.37 -4.66
CA GLU A 201 7.26 2.54 -4.29
C GLU A 201 6.79 3.97 -4.54
N LEU A 202 7.61 4.97 -4.13
CA LEU A 202 7.31 6.37 -4.41
C LEU A 202 7.26 6.67 -5.91
N ALA A 203 8.16 6.08 -6.70
CA ALA A 203 8.15 6.23 -8.15
C ALA A 203 6.89 5.62 -8.76
N TYR A 204 6.50 4.44 -8.32
CA TYR A 204 5.33 3.73 -8.79
C TYR A 204 4.04 4.50 -8.45
N TYR A 205 3.77 4.73 -7.16
CA TYR A 205 2.55 5.44 -6.73
C TYR A 205 2.52 6.91 -7.17
N GLY A 206 3.67 7.53 -7.37
CA GLY A 206 3.76 8.88 -7.94
C GLY A 206 3.53 8.95 -9.45
N GLY A 207 3.22 7.83 -10.11
CA GLY A 207 2.95 7.77 -11.54
C GLY A 207 4.18 8.02 -12.42
N TYR A 208 5.39 7.77 -11.91
CA TYR A 208 6.63 7.99 -12.67
C TYR A 208 6.71 7.10 -13.93
N PHE A 209 6.14 5.91 -13.85
CA PHE A 209 6.13 4.91 -14.92
C PHE A 209 4.89 5.00 -15.83
N GLU A 210 3.94 5.87 -15.51
CA GLU A 210 2.71 6.03 -16.28
C GLU A 210 2.91 6.85 -17.56
N SER A 211 1.97 6.72 -18.50
CA SER A 211 1.91 7.56 -19.71
C SER A 211 0.48 8.11 -19.88
N PRO A 212 0.24 9.43 -19.75
CA PRO A 212 1.24 10.47 -19.45
C PRO A 212 1.82 10.35 -18.03
N LYS A 213 3.08 10.77 -17.87
CA LYS A 213 3.78 10.70 -16.57
C LYS A 213 3.07 11.56 -15.51
N GLY A 214 2.90 11.00 -14.31
CA GLY A 214 2.48 11.73 -13.12
C GLY A 214 3.59 12.67 -12.64
N LEU A 215 4.35 12.27 -11.61
CA LEU A 215 5.48 13.03 -11.10
C LEU A 215 6.78 12.73 -11.86
N SER A 216 7.59 13.77 -12.10
CA SER A 216 8.93 13.61 -12.66
C SER A 216 9.92 13.11 -11.60
N GLY A 217 11.03 12.52 -12.03
CA GLY A 217 12.10 12.09 -11.12
C GLY A 217 12.69 13.22 -10.28
N THR A 218 12.65 14.47 -10.76
CA THR A 218 13.09 15.65 -10.00
C THR A 218 12.10 16.01 -8.91
N GLU A 219 10.80 15.93 -9.17
CA GLU A 219 9.74 16.18 -8.18
C GLU A 219 9.75 15.10 -7.10
N LEU A 220 9.92 13.84 -7.48
CA LEU A 220 10.04 12.72 -6.54
C LEU A 220 11.29 12.86 -5.66
N ALA A 221 12.44 13.23 -6.23
CA ALA A 221 13.66 13.51 -5.49
C ALA A 221 13.46 14.64 -4.46
N ALA A 222 12.79 15.72 -4.86
CA ALA A 222 12.44 16.82 -3.96
C ALA A 222 11.51 16.37 -2.83
N LYS A 223 10.53 15.49 -3.11
CA LYS A 223 9.65 14.91 -2.09
C LYS A 223 10.40 14.01 -1.09
N MET A 224 11.50 13.38 -1.50
CA MET A 224 12.36 12.57 -0.64
C MET A 224 13.47 13.37 0.06
N ASP A 225 13.57 14.67 -0.20
CA ASP A 225 14.66 15.53 0.28
C ASP A 225 16.06 15.01 -0.11
N ILE A 226 16.19 14.56 -1.37
CA ILE A 226 17.45 14.06 -1.95
C ILE A 226 17.71 14.71 -3.30
N SER A 227 18.96 14.60 -3.77
CA SER A 227 19.29 15.05 -5.14
C SER A 227 18.64 14.12 -6.19
N SER A 228 18.32 14.69 -7.36
CA SER A 228 17.80 13.92 -8.50
C SER A 228 18.75 12.78 -8.90
N SER A 229 20.07 12.98 -8.83
CA SER A 229 21.04 11.93 -9.10
C SER A 229 20.97 10.79 -8.07
N SER A 230 20.77 11.10 -6.78
CA SER A 230 20.59 10.10 -5.73
C SER A 230 19.30 9.30 -5.94
N PHE A 231 18.21 9.97 -6.30
CA PHE A 231 16.94 9.32 -6.64
C PHE A 231 17.13 8.31 -7.78
N HIS A 232 17.67 8.75 -8.91
CA HIS A 232 17.88 7.88 -10.06
C HIS A 232 18.84 6.72 -9.79
N ASN A 233 19.87 6.92 -8.97
CA ASN A 233 20.79 5.85 -8.58
C ASN A 233 20.09 4.80 -7.71
N ARG A 234 19.27 5.22 -6.73
CA ARG A 234 18.49 4.31 -5.89
C ARG A 234 17.43 3.56 -6.70
N LEU A 235 16.72 4.27 -7.57
CA LEU A 235 15.73 3.67 -8.46
C LEU A 235 16.35 2.60 -9.35
N ARG A 236 17.49 2.89 -10.00
CA ARG A 236 18.20 1.90 -10.81
C ARG A 236 18.67 0.68 -10.02
N ALA A 237 19.14 0.89 -8.79
CA ALA A 237 19.57 -0.21 -7.94
C ALA A 237 18.40 -1.12 -7.56
N ALA A 238 17.24 -0.53 -7.21
CA ALA A 238 16.01 -1.25 -6.95
C ALA A 238 15.52 -2.03 -8.18
N GLN A 239 15.45 -1.37 -9.33
CA GLN A 239 15.07 -1.99 -10.60
C GLN A 239 15.95 -3.18 -10.96
N ARG A 240 17.29 -3.04 -10.85
CA ARG A 240 18.21 -4.13 -11.11
C ARG A 240 17.98 -5.31 -10.20
N HIS A 241 17.72 -5.05 -8.89
CA HIS A 241 17.45 -6.10 -7.93
C HIS A 241 16.18 -6.87 -8.30
N LEU A 242 15.08 -6.17 -8.58
CA LEU A 242 13.82 -6.77 -8.99
C LEU A 242 13.97 -7.63 -10.26
N LEU A 243 14.65 -7.09 -11.28
CA LEU A 243 14.91 -7.83 -12.52
C LEU A 243 15.75 -9.08 -12.28
N SER A 244 16.81 -9.00 -11.45
CA SER A 244 17.63 -10.17 -11.11
C SER A 244 16.79 -11.23 -10.39
N SER A 245 16.00 -10.85 -9.40
CA SER A 245 15.14 -11.77 -8.65
C SER A 245 14.13 -12.48 -9.56
N LEU A 246 13.55 -11.76 -10.52
CA LEU A 246 12.59 -12.32 -11.48
C LEU A 246 13.24 -13.22 -12.54
N LEU A 247 14.41 -12.85 -13.05
CA LEU A 247 15.10 -13.60 -14.11
C LEU A 247 15.82 -14.81 -13.55
N ASP A 248 16.49 -14.68 -12.40
CA ASP A 248 17.24 -15.76 -11.75
C ASP A 248 16.29 -16.77 -11.08
N GLY A 249 15.17 -16.32 -10.51
CA GLY A 249 14.12 -17.19 -9.95
C GLY A 249 13.48 -18.11 -10.99
N ARG A 250 13.41 -17.70 -12.28
CA ARG A 250 12.91 -18.52 -13.37
C ARG A 250 13.90 -19.59 -13.85
N SER A 251 15.19 -19.42 -13.56
CA SER A 251 16.23 -20.39 -13.96
C SER A 251 16.27 -21.64 -13.08
N ALA A 252 15.66 -21.60 -11.89
CA ALA A 252 15.66 -22.73 -10.96
C ALA A 252 14.55 -23.77 -11.27
N ASP A 253 13.52 -23.42 -12.05
CA ASP A 253 12.35 -24.29 -12.30
C ASP A 253 12.38 -25.03 -13.66
N THR A 254 13.41 -24.83 -14.48
CA THR A 254 13.55 -25.51 -15.80
C THR A 254 14.45 -26.75 -15.78
N GLY A 255 14.81 -27.25 -14.60
CA GLY A 255 15.76 -28.35 -14.41
C GLY A 255 15.22 -29.52 -13.58
N ARG A 256 14.02 -30.06 -13.95
CA ARG A 256 13.61 -31.41 -13.51
C ARG A 256 12.66 -32.06 -14.47
#